data_ec3f9f4c4fcfae06703e891425cef0c4
#
_entry.id   ec3f9f4c4fcfae06703e891425cef0c4
#
_cell.length_a   1.000
_cell.length_b   1.000
_cell.length_c   1.000
_cell.angle_alpha   90.00
_cell.angle_beta   90.00
_cell.angle_gamma   90.00
#
_symmetry.space_group_name_H-M   'P 1'
#
loop_
_entity.id
_entity.type
_entity.pdbx_description
1 polymer ?
#
loop_
_entity_poly.entity_id
_entity_poly.type
_entity_poly.pdbx_seq_one_letter_code
_entity_poly.pdbx_strand_id
1 'polypeptide(L)'
;MKTSNSNNKAFALKMKGAAALIIAAILALVFTGCPNNAGGSGSATPPAPSENSYEFVDIQGATITGVAPNYALPGTDDSWKGVFIAGRTVKLSPYKIGKMEVTYELWYSVLKWNTDNSKGYVFANRGREGSHGTDGAAPTAAGKKEPVTMISWRDCIVWCNAYTEKEKGIGECIYRKSKTDTTVLKDAKAKEGEVFICDKAYADMNKKGYRLPTEAEWEYAARWQGSNTENAVQYGDVCLTKLNSASGAKDKWDTAETGEVAWYNGNSESKTHPVGEKRANALGLHDMSGNVWEWCFDWYDTIAAENVTDPQGAASGPGRVYRGGSWYYFAYNCTVGGRDNVSPDDWGSDLGFRLAWCP
;
A
#
# COMPACT_ATOMS: atom_id res chain seq x y z
N MET A 1 -44.55 37.23 -32.72
CA MET A 1 -44.89 38.60 -32.20
C MET A 1 -44.10 38.80 -30.91
N LYS A 2 -43.32 39.94 -30.94
CA LYS A 2 -42.68 40.65 -29.80
C LYS A 2 -41.71 39.80 -28.89
N THR A 3 -40.38 39.82 -29.05
CA THR A 3 -39.32 40.85 -28.80
C THR A 3 -39.39 41.56 -27.45
N SER A 4 -38.37 41.37 -26.65
CA SER A 4 -37.51 42.40 -26.01
C SER A 4 -36.56 41.67 -25.05
N ASN A 5 -35.31 41.64 -25.15
CA ASN A 5 -34.17 42.54 -25.24
C ASN A 5 -33.80 43.21 -23.91
N SER A 6 -32.52 42.99 -23.53
CA SER A 6 -31.55 43.81 -22.79
C SER A 6 -31.73 43.92 -21.25
N ASN A 7 -30.69 43.82 -20.43
CA ASN A 7 -29.46 44.63 -20.43
C ASN A 7 -28.36 44.07 -19.55
N ASN A 8 -27.15 44.06 -20.10
CA ASN A 8 -25.88 44.03 -19.39
C ASN A 8 -25.69 45.25 -18.51
N LYS A 9 -25.20 45.09 -17.29
CA LYS A 9 -24.36 46.09 -16.62
C LYS A 9 -23.24 45.40 -15.84
N ALA A 10 -22.04 45.58 -16.39
CA ALA A 10 -20.80 45.35 -15.70
C ALA A 10 -20.62 46.35 -14.55
N PHE A 11 -20.23 45.86 -13.37
CA PHE A 11 -19.71 46.69 -12.30
C PHE A 11 -18.23 46.37 -12.11
N ALA A 12 -17.39 47.25 -12.66
CA ALA A 12 -15.96 47.26 -12.34
C ALA A 12 -15.75 48.03 -11.03
N LEU A 13 -15.22 47.35 -10.01
CA LEU A 13 -14.75 48.02 -8.81
C LEU A 13 -13.23 48.04 -8.81
N LYS A 14 -12.65 49.19 -8.98
CA LYS A 14 -11.23 49.49 -8.75
C LYS A 14 -10.96 49.44 -7.27
N MET A 15 -10.04 48.55 -6.82
CA MET A 15 -9.37 48.74 -5.54
C MET A 15 -7.88 48.98 -5.75
N LYS A 16 -7.46 50.12 -5.23
CA LYS A 16 -6.06 50.59 -5.14
C LYS A 16 -5.28 49.77 -4.15
N GLY A 17 -3.99 49.61 -4.46
CA GLY A 17 -3.05 48.83 -3.69
C GLY A 17 -2.76 49.33 -2.27
N ALA A 18 -2.42 48.38 -1.41
CA ALA A 18 -1.58 48.61 -0.26
C ALA A 18 -0.63 47.40 -0.13
N ALA A 19 0.65 47.66 -0.37
CA ALA A 19 1.71 46.70 -0.12
C ALA A 19 1.94 46.62 1.40
N ALA A 20 1.74 45.44 1.99
CA ALA A 20 2.18 45.15 3.34
C ALA A 20 3.43 44.25 3.27
N LEU A 21 4.57 44.83 3.60
CA LEU A 21 5.80 44.10 3.88
C LEU A 21 5.61 43.33 5.20
N ILE A 22 5.70 42.01 5.14
CA ILE A 22 5.85 41.17 6.32
C ILE A 22 7.35 40.84 6.44
N ILE A 23 8.00 41.44 7.45
CA ILE A 23 9.37 41.15 7.84
C ILE A 23 9.33 39.86 8.68
N ALA A 24 9.88 38.78 8.17
CA ALA A 24 10.12 37.56 8.94
C ALA A 24 11.36 37.78 9.84
N ALA A 25 11.17 37.85 11.14
CA ALA A 25 12.25 37.85 12.11
C ALA A 25 12.77 36.43 12.28
N ILE A 26 14.00 36.17 11.80
CA ILE A 26 14.75 34.95 12.10
C ILE A 26 15.38 35.13 13.49
N LEU A 27 14.91 34.36 14.47
CA LEU A 27 15.52 34.26 15.78
C LEU A 27 16.69 33.28 15.73
N ALA A 28 17.90 33.78 15.62
CA ALA A 28 19.10 32.98 15.76
C ALA A 28 19.42 32.81 17.26
N LEU A 29 19.28 31.59 17.76
CA LEU A 29 19.79 31.19 19.07
C LEU A 29 21.27 30.90 18.95
N VAL A 30 22.09 31.80 19.50
CA VAL A 30 23.51 31.61 19.65
C VAL A 30 23.77 30.79 20.91
N PHE A 31 24.19 29.56 20.78
CA PHE A 31 24.78 28.79 21.87
C PHE A 31 26.28 29.03 21.90
N THR A 32 26.77 29.72 22.93
CA THR A 32 28.17 29.81 23.25
C THR A 32 28.65 28.49 23.85
N GLY A 33 29.41 27.72 23.07
CA GLY A 33 30.06 26.48 23.56
C GLY A 33 31.44 26.77 24.06
N CYS A 34 31.86 26.13 25.15
CA CYS A 34 33.23 26.06 25.63
C CYS A 34 34.05 25.08 24.76
N PRO A 35 35.33 25.31 24.57
CA PRO A 35 36.18 24.45 23.77
C PRO A 35 36.71 23.26 24.59
N ASN A 36 36.65 22.04 24.08
CA ASN A 36 37.52 20.97 24.50
C ASN A 36 38.01 20.12 23.32
N ASN A 37 39.23 19.74 23.46
CA ASN A 37 40.24 19.36 22.53
C ASN A 37 40.15 17.91 22.02
N ALA A 38 40.55 17.73 20.77
CA ALA A 38 41.26 16.60 20.15
C ALA A 38 40.65 15.18 20.20
N GLY A 39 40.37 14.67 19.00
CA GLY A 39 40.22 13.23 18.74
C GLY A 39 39.49 13.03 17.41
N GLY A 40 40.21 12.90 16.31
CA GLY A 40 39.63 12.66 15.00
C GLY A 40 38.96 11.31 14.92
N SER A 41 37.65 11.30 14.68
CA SER A 41 36.94 10.21 14.07
C SER A 41 36.02 10.79 13.02
N GLY A 42 36.26 10.46 11.77
CA GLY A 42 35.47 10.93 10.65
C GLY A 42 34.01 10.52 10.84
N SER A 43 33.17 11.49 11.17
CA SER A 43 31.73 11.37 11.09
C SER A 43 31.39 11.27 9.61
N ALA A 44 31.18 10.04 9.12
CA ALA A 44 30.57 9.85 7.81
C ALA A 44 29.15 10.43 7.86
N THR A 45 28.94 11.53 7.15
CA THR A 45 27.59 12.03 6.86
C THR A 45 26.80 10.87 6.25
N PRO A 46 25.59 10.53 6.76
CA PRO A 46 24.77 9.52 6.10
C PRO A 46 24.63 9.86 4.63
N PRO A 47 24.79 8.92 3.70
CA PRO A 47 24.59 9.19 2.29
C PRO A 47 23.19 9.79 2.10
N ALA A 48 23.08 10.82 1.26
CA ALA A 48 21.81 11.40 0.87
C ALA A 48 20.89 10.26 0.38
N PRO A 49 19.58 10.29 0.70
CA PRO A 49 18.65 9.29 0.19
C PRO A 49 18.81 9.19 -1.32
N SER A 50 19.00 7.98 -1.84
CA SER A 50 19.05 7.76 -3.28
C SER A 50 17.72 8.23 -3.88
N GLU A 51 17.74 8.83 -5.07
CA GLU A 51 16.53 9.34 -5.76
C GLU A 51 15.40 8.30 -5.96
N ASN A 52 15.64 7.05 -5.60
CA ASN A 52 14.74 5.90 -5.69
C ASN A 52 14.45 5.22 -4.34
N SER A 53 14.49 5.95 -3.22
CA SER A 53 14.13 5.37 -1.92
C SER A 53 12.60 5.22 -1.84
N TYR A 54 12.14 3.96 -1.72
CA TYR A 54 10.72 3.66 -1.48
C TYR A 54 10.34 4.15 -0.07
N GLU A 55 9.33 5.04 -0.01
CA GLU A 55 8.91 5.66 1.25
C GLU A 55 7.99 4.75 2.06
N PHE A 56 8.19 4.73 3.37
CA PHE A 56 7.37 3.99 4.31
C PHE A 56 6.73 4.91 5.35
N VAL A 57 5.54 4.52 5.79
CA VAL A 57 4.85 5.13 6.93
C VAL A 57 4.97 4.21 8.14
N ASP A 58 5.30 4.77 9.30
CA ASP A 58 5.36 4.07 10.58
C ASP A 58 3.95 3.86 11.14
N ILE A 59 3.56 2.61 11.31
CA ILE A 59 2.28 2.24 11.88
C ILE A 59 2.50 1.79 13.33
N GLN A 60 1.88 2.49 14.26
CA GLN A 60 1.90 2.09 15.67
C GLN A 60 1.04 0.85 15.86
N GLY A 61 1.52 -0.06 16.71
CA GLY A 61 0.72 -1.23 17.08
C GLY A 61 -0.59 -0.83 17.75
N ALA A 62 -1.61 -1.66 17.61
CA ALA A 62 -2.93 -1.40 18.17
C ALA A 62 -3.63 -2.70 18.57
N THR A 63 -4.60 -2.58 19.48
CA THR A 63 -5.58 -3.61 19.75
C THR A 63 -6.93 -3.17 19.19
N ILE A 64 -7.42 -3.90 18.20
CA ILE A 64 -8.64 -3.59 17.48
C ILE A 64 -9.73 -4.57 17.94
N THR A 65 -10.74 -4.06 18.65
CA THR A 65 -11.92 -4.83 19.05
C THR A 65 -12.98 -4.69 17.97
N GLY A 66 -13.24 -5.76 17.26
CA GLY A 66 -14.15 -5.78 16.13
C GLY A 66 -15.61 -5.48 16.52
N VAL A 67 -16.31 -4.81 15.63
CA VAL A 67 -17.73 -4.44 15.80
C VAL A 67 -18.54 -4.79 14.56
N ALA A 68 -19.83 -5.08 14.73
CA ALA A 68 -20.73 -5.26 13.60
C ALA A 68 -21.05 -3.89 12.97
N PRO A 69 -21.03 -3.76 11.64
CA PRO A 69 -21.46 -2.53 10.98
C PRO A 69 -22.96 -2.29 11.23
N ASN A 70 -23.32 -1.06 11.61
CA ASN A 70 -24.69 -0.58 11.76
C ASN A 70 -25.15 0.30 10.58
N TYR A 71 -24.50 0.15 9.44
CA TYR A 71 -24.76 0.84 8.17
C TYR A 71 -24.70 -0.15 7.01
N ALA A 72 -25.29 0.23 5.86
CA ALA A 72 -25.33 -0.63 4.68
C ALA A 72 -23.93 -0.83 4.09
N LEU A 73 -23.58 -2.07 3.78
CA LEU A 73 -22.41 -2.46 3.02
C LEU A 73 -22.77 -2.59 1.52
N PRO A 74 -21.77 -2.60 0.60
CA PRO A 74 -22.03 -2.81 -0.83
C PRO A 74 -22.73 -4.14 -1.16
N GLY A 75 -22.47 -5.17 -0.36
CA GLY A 75 -23.09 -6.49 -0.48
C GLY A 75 -23.46 -7.09 0.88
N THR A 76 -24.05 -8.28 0.86
CA THR A 76 -24.59 -8.94 2.07
C THR A 76 -23.70 -10.05 2.60
N ASP A 77 -22.77 -10.56 1.80
CA ASP A 77 -21.84 -11.63 2.17
C ASP A 77 -20.66 -11.12 3.02
N ASP A 78 -19.88 -12.07 3.54
CA ASP A 78 -18.80 -11.76 4.47
C ASP A 78 -17.59 -11.08 3.80
N SER A 79 -17.51 -11.10 2.49
CA SER A 79 -16.43 -10.45 1.74
C SER A 79 -16.43 -8.91 1.87
N TRP A 80 -17.54 -8.32 2.34
CA TRP A 80 -17.66 -6.86 2.55
C TRP A 80 -17.41 -6.42 3.99
N LYS A 81 -17.17 -7.38 4.91
CA LYS A 81 -17.09 -7.11 6.35
C LYS A 81 -15.68 -6.86 6.88
N GLY A 82 -14.67 -6.93 6.00
CA GLY A 82 -13.27 -6.82 6.41
C GLY A 82 -12.85 -7.92 7.39
N VAL A 83 -11.77 -7.67 8.14
CA VAL A 83 -11.20 -8.65 9.07
C VAL A 83 -11.44 -8.31 10.55
N PHE A 84 -11.92 -7.12 10.88
CA PHE A 84 -12.20 -6.70 12.26
C PHE A 84 -13.69 -6.85 12.56
N ILE A 85 -14.17 -8.10 12.52
CA ILE A 85 -15.59 -8.46 12.71
C ILE A 85 -15.99 -8.52 14.20
N ALA A 86 -17.26 -8.41 14.49
CA ALA A 86 -17.78 -8.55 15.86
C ALA A 86 -17.37 -9.88 16.50
N GLY A 87 -16.94 -9.82 17.76
CA GLY A 87 -16.44 -10.99 18.50
C GLY A 87 -14.98 -11.34 18.24
N ARG A 88 -14.29 -10.61 17.32
CA ARG A 88 -12.87 -10.76 17.07
C ARG A 88 -12.09 -9.60 17.70
N THR A 89 -10.97 -9.92 18.37
CA THR A 89 -9.99 -8.92 18.81
C THR A 89 -8.65 -9.21 18.12
N VAL A 90 -8.13 -8.24 17.39
CA VAL A 90 -6.84 -8.34 16.70
C VAL A 90 -5.84 -7.41 17.35
N LYS A 91 -4.71 -7.96 17.80
CA LYS A 91 -3.56 -7.18 18.25
C LYS A 91 -2.53 -7.16 17.13
N LEU A 92 -2.15 -5.97 16.69
CA LEU A 92 -1.07 -5.74 15.72
C LEU A 92 0.14 -5.14 16.43
N SER A 93 1.30 -5.73 16.20
CA SER A 93 2.59 -5.14 16.55
C SER A 93 2.91 -3.94 15.64
N PRO A 94 3.82 -3.03 16.04
CA PRO A 94 4.27 -1.95 15.16
C PRO A 94 4.91 -2.49 13.88
N TYR A 95 4.61 -1.85 12.75
CA TYR A 95 5.17 -2.19 11.43
C TYR A 95 5.33 -0.94 10.57
N LYS A 96 6.00 -1.08 9.45
CA LYS A 96 6.06 -0.04 8.43
C LYS A 96 5.35 -0.55 7.17
N ILE A 97 4.62 0.34 6.51
CA ILE A 97 3.92 0.04 5.27
C ILE A 97 4.31 1.06 4.20
N GLY A 98 4.41 0.62 2.96
CA GLY A 98 4.71 1.48 1.82
C GLY A 98 3.69 2.59 1.66
N LYS A 99 4.18 3.82 1.51
CA LYS A 99 3.35 5.01 1.33
C LYS A 99 2.48 4.91 0.06
N MET A 100 2.98 4.21 -0.95
CA MET A 100 2.37 3.98 -2.26
C MET A 100 2.51 2.51 -2.65
N GLU A 101 1.87 2.11 -3.73
CA GLU A 101 2.10 0.85 -4.42
C GLU A 101 3.56 0.76 -4.92
N VAL A 102 4.07 -0.44 -5.15
CA VAL A 102 5.40 -0.63 -5.76
C VAL A 102 5.34 -0.18 -7.21
N THR A 103 6.14 0.84 -7.56
CA THR A 103 6.23 1.34 -8.94
C THR A 103 6.96 0.36 -9.86
N TYR A 104 6.68 0.44 -11.16
CA TYR A 104 7.40 -0.37 -12.14
C TYR A 104 8.91 -0.04 -12.20
N GLU A 105 9.29 1.23 -12.01
CA GLU A 105 10.71 1.63 -11.94
C GLU A 105 11.45 0.87 -10.82
N LEU A 106 10.85 0.82 -9.62
CA LEU A 106 11.44 0.09 -8.49
C LEU A 106 11.48 -1.43 -8.77
N TRP A 107 10.37 -2.00 -9.26
CA TRP A 107 10.31 -3.41 -9.64
C TRP A 107 11.42 -3.78 -10.62
N TYR A 108 11.52 -3.05 -11.73
CA TYR A 108 12.51 -3.29 -12.77
C TYR A 108 13.95 -3.14 -12.27
N SER A 109 14.21 -2.19 -11.36
CA SER A 109 15.54 -2.00 -10.78
C SER A 109 16.07 -3.24 -10.06
N VAL A 110 15.18 -3.99 -9.41
CA VAL A 110 15.51 -5.25 -8.71
C VAL A 110 15.72 -6.38 -9.70
N LEU A 111 14.90 -6.48 -10.76
CA LEU A 111 15.10 -7.44 -11.84
C LEU A 111 16.46 -7.23 -12.51
N LYS A 112 16.80 -5.98 -12.80
CA LYS A 112 18.10 -5.62 -13.39
C LYS A 112 19.25 -5.96 -12.45
N TRP A 113 19.16 -5.58 -11.17
CA TRP A 113 20.16 -5.94 -10.15
C TRP A 113 20.38 -7.45 -10.06
N ASN A 114 19.30 -8.24 -10.06
CA ASN A 114 19.37 -9.70 -10.04
C ASN A 114 20.16 -10.25 -11.24
N THR A 115 19.85 -9.74 -12.45
CA THR A 115 20.51 -10.17 -13.69
C THR A 115 21.96 -9.75 -13.72
N ASP A 116 22.25 -8.46 -13.45
CA ASP A 116 23.60 -7.89 -13.51
C ASP A 116 24.57 -8.54 -12.51
N ASN A 117 24.03 -9.05 -11.39
CA ASN A 117 24.84 -9.64 -10.31
C ASN A 117 24.67 -11.17 -10.19
N SER A 118 23.97 -11.82 -11.11
CA SER A 118 23.75 -13.27 -11.14
C SER A 118 23.23 -13.83 -9.82
N LYS A 119 22.22 -13.16 -9.19
CA LYS A 119 21.73 -13.47 -7.85
C LYS A 119 20.84 -14.72 -7.76
N GLY A 120 20.39 -15.23 -8.90
CA GLY A 120 19.65 -16.48 -9.02
C GLY A 120 18.16 -16.38 -8.65
N TYR A 121 17.60 -15.17 -8.61
CA TYR A 121 16.15 -15.01 -8.48
C TYR A 121 15.46 -15.28 -9.81
N VAL A 122 14.40 -16.10 -9.77
CA VAL A 122 13.61 -16.52 -10.95
C VAL A 122 12.17 -16.09 -10.77
N PHE A 123 11.68 -15.28 -11.68
CA PHE A 123 10.30 -14.79 -11.71
C PHE A 123 9.49 -15.55 -12.77
N ALA A 124 8.23 -15.87 -12.46
CA ALA A 124 7.32 -16.45 -13.44
C ALA A 124 6.88 -15.37 -14.45
N ASN A 125 6.61 -14.16 -13.96
CA ASN A 125 6.21 -13.00 -14.72
C ASN A 125 7.20 -11.87 -14.48
N ARG A 126 7.56 -11.14 -15.54
CA ARG A 126 8.56 -10.08 -15.46
C ARG A 126 7.97 -8.73 -15.03
N GLY A 127 6.65 -8.66 -14.92
CA GLY A 127 5.93 -7.43 -14.62
C GLY A 127 5.82 -6.49 -15.81
N ARG A 128 4.93 -5.52 -15.68
CA ARG A 128 4.59 -4.53 -16.69
C ARG A 128 4.49 -3.15 -16.05
N GLU A 129 4.81 -2.12 -16.83
CA GLU A 129 4.61 -0.72 -16.48
C GLU A 129 3.12 -0.39 -16.57
N GLY A 130 2.45 -0.32 -15.43
CA GLY A 130 1.01 -0.08 -15.37
C GLY A 130 0.19 -1.06 -16.19
N SER A 131 -1.02 -0.64 -16.58
CA SER A 131 -1.98 -1.49 -17.29
C SER A 131 -1.64 -1.73 -18.75
N HIS A 132 -0.83 -0.90 -19.40
CA HIS A 132 -0.63 -0.87 -20.84
C HIS A 132 0.83 -1.01 -21.31
N GLY A 133 1.79 -1.13 -20.39
CA GLY A 133 3.19 -1.34 -20.72
C GLY A 133 3.47 -2.67 -21.42
N THR A 134 4.73 -2.93 -21.75
CA THR A 134 5.20 -4.20 -22.31
C THR A 134 5.88 -5.03 -21.23
N ASP A 135 5.56 -6.32 -21.13
CA ASP A 135 6.09 -7.22 -20.10
C ASP A 135 7.61 -7.25 -20.10
N GLY A 136 8.20 -6.91 -18.97
CA GLY A 136 9.64 -6.92 -18.75
C GLY A 136 10.46 -5.90 -19.55
N ALA A 137 9.82 -4.96 -20.25
CA ALA A 137 10.50 -3.87 -20.93
C ALA A 137 11.13 -2.88 -19.95
N ALA A 138 12.13 -2.11 -20.40
CA ALA A 138 12.68 -1.05 -19.56
C ALA A 138 11.62 0.05 -19.28
N PRO A 139 11.60 0.64 -18.06
CA PRO A 139 10.67 1.68 -17.72
C PRO A 139 10.77 2.90 -18.66
N THR A 140 9.63 3.45 -19.01
CA THR A 140 9.55 4.69 -19.81
C THR A 140 9.55 5.93 -18.91
N ALA A 141 9.90 7.07 -19.45
CA ALA A 141 9.84 8.33 -18.70
C ALA A 141 8.40 8.69 -18.27
N ALA A 142 7.40 8.28 -19.06
CA ALA A 142 5.99 8.57 -18.81
C ALA A 142 5.36 7.65 -17.76
N GLY A 143 5.62 6.34 -17.85
CA GLY A 143 4.91 5.33 -17.05
C GLY A 143 5.71 4.74 -15.88
N LYS A 144 6.99 5.05 -15.74
CA LYS A 144 7.86 4.45 -14.71
C LYS A 144 7.35 4.56 -13.27
N LYS A 145 6.51 5.57 -13.00
CA LYS A 145 5.84 5.80 -11.71
C LYS A 145 4.47 5.15 -11.60
N GLU A 146 3.97 4.51 -12.65
CA GLU A 146 2.78 3.67 -12.52
C GLU A 146 3.10 2.42 -11.69
N PRO A 147 2.11 1.82 -11.03
CA PRO A 147 2.33 0.59 -10.26
C PRO A 147 2.81 -0.53 -11.18
N VAL A 148 3.61 -1.46 -10.65
CA VAL A 148 3.88 -2.70 -11.35
C VAL A 148 2.62 -3.56 -11.40
N THR A 149 2.34 -4.13 -12.57
CA THR A 149 1.23 -5.06 -12.83
C THR A 149 1.72 -6.33 -13.53
N MET A 150 0.81 -7.25 -13.86
CA MET A 150 1.11 -8.52 -14.53
C MET A 150 2.12 -9.37 -13.75
N ILE A 151 1.94 -9.43 -12.43
CA ILE A 151 2.78 -10.17 -11.48
C ILE A 151 1.91 -11.06 -10.60
N SER A 152 2.38 -12.28 -10.34
CA SER A 152 1.70 -13.20 -9.45
C SER A 152 2.11 -12.98 -7.97
N TRP A 153 1.33 -13.53 -7.05
CA TRP A 153 1.67 -13.52 -5.63
C TRP A 153 3.05 -14.16 -5.38
N ARG A 154 3.38 -15.25 -6.09
CA ARG A 154 4.68 -15.92 -5.99
C ARG A 154 5.82 -15.02 -6.44
N ASP A 155 5.63 -14.25 -7.52
CA ASP A 155 6.61 -13.26 -7.97
C ASP A 155 6.83 -12.18 -6.91
N CYS A 156 5.76 -11.70 -6.27
CA CYS A 156 5.85 -10.68 -5.23
C CYS A 156 6.70 -11.12 -4.04
N ILE A 157 6.50 -12.34 -3.50
CA ILE A 157 7.29 -12.80 -2.34
C ILE A 157 8.76 -13.08 -2.70
N VAL A 158 9.01 -13.59 -3.91
CA VAL A 158 10.38 -13.78 -4.42
C VAL A 158 11.06 -12.43 -4.65
N TRP A 159 10.33 -11.45 -5.19
CA TRP A 159 10.82 -10.10 -5.38
C TRP A 159 11.10 -9.39 -4.04
N CYS A 160 10.25 -9.54 -3.04
CA CYS A 160 10.48 -9.01 -1.69
C CYS A 160 11.82 -9.52 -1.12
N ASN A 161 12.12 -10.83 -1.28
CA ASN A 161 13.41 -11.39 -0.89
C ASN A 161 14.57 -10.81 -1.72
N ALA A 162 14.40 -10.65 -3.04
CA ALA A 162 15.42 -10.05 -3.91
C ALA A 162 15.71 -8.59 -3.51
N TYR A 163 14.67 -7.81 -3.26
CA TYR A 163 14.81 -6.42 -2.81
C TYR A 163 15.45 -6.35 -1.41
N THR A 164 15.08 -7.27 -0.52
CA THR A 164 15.72 -7.39 0.80
C THR A 164 17.20 -7.73 0.68
N GLU A 165 17.57 -8.73 -0.15
CA GLU A 165 18.98 -9.08 -0.35
C GLU A 165 19.77 -7.89 -0.90
N LYS A 166 19.18 -7.13 -1.83
CA LYS A 166 19.79 -5.94 -2.42
C LYS A 166 20.06 -4.83 -1.40
N GLU A 167 19.10 -4.54 -0.52
CA GLU A 167 19.14 -3.38 0.36
C GLU A 167 19.67 -3.70 1.77
N LYS A 168 19.44 -4.92 2.27
CA LYS A 168 19.70 -5.32 3.67
C LYS A 168 20.52 -6.59 3.82
N GLY A 169 20.76 -7.31 2.71
CA GLY A 169 21.47 -8.58 2.69
C GLY A 169 20.56 -9.80 2.87
N ILE A 170 21.02 -10.94 2.35
CA ILE A 170 20.26 -12.21 2.30
C ILE A 170 19.83 -12.74 3.68
N GLY A 171 20.56 -12.40 4.75
CA GLY A 171 20.24 -12.78 6.11
C GLY A 171 18.91 -12.24 6.61
N GLU A 172 18.46 -11.10 6.06
CA GLU A 172 17.23 -10.43 6.43
C GLU A 172 16.02 -10.81 5.56
N CYS A 173 16.19 -11.66 4.55
CA CYS A 173 15.07 -12.17 3.74
C CYS A 173 14.03 -12.85 4.62
N ILE A 174 12.75 -12.54 4.39
CA ILE A 174 11.63 -13.00 5.24
C ILE A 174 11.10 -14.34 4.75
N TYR A 175 10.91 -14.51 3.44
CA TYR A 175 10.26 -15.70 2.91
C TYR A 175 11.23 -16.87 2.78
N ARG A 176 10.95 -17.90 3.56
CA ARG A 176 11.74 -19.12 3.69
C ARG A 176 10.90 -20.32 3.25
N LYS A 177 11.58 -21.42 2.91
CA LYS A 177 10.93 -22.65 2.46
C LYS A 177 9.99 -23.23 3.55
N SER A 178 10.44 -23.23 4.81
CA SER A 178 9.63 -23.59 5.98
C SER A 178 10.22 -23.01 7.26
N LYS A 179 9.56 -23.22 8.39
CA LYS A 179 10.10 -22.86 9.72
C LYS A 179 11.39 -23.63 10.07
N THR A 180 11.53 -24.86 9.59
CA THR A 180 12.69 -25.74 9.85
C THR A 180 13.71 -25.74 8.71
N ASP A 181 13.29 -25.45 7.48
CA ASP A 181 14.17 -25.22 6.35
C ASP A 181 14.20 -23.72 6.02
N THR A 182 15.24 -23.06 6.53
CA THR A 182 15.40 -21.61 6.42
C THR A 182 15.99 -21.14 5.09
N THR A 183 16.00 -22.00 4.07
CA THR A 183 16.42 -21.65 2.70
C THR A 183 15.56 -20.52 2.18
N VAL A 184 16.20 -19.44 1.68
CA VAL A 184 15.51 -18.28 1.10
C VAL A 184 14.82 -18.67 -0.19
N LEU A 185 13.56 -18.31 -0.33
CA LEU A 185 12.81 -18.52 -1.57
C LEU A 185 13.30 -17.56 -2.65
N LYS A 186 13.83 -18.11 -3.73
CA LYS A 186 14.37 -17.36 -4.87
C LYS A 186 13.70 -17.70 -6.20
N ASP A 187 12.86 -18.72 -6.26
CA ASP A 187 12.26 -19.18 -7.52
C ASP A 187 10.74 -19.30 -7.39
N ALA A 188 10.04 -18.41 -8.09
CA ALA A 188 8.57 -18.37 -8.15
C ALA A 188 7.96 -19.60 -8.87
N LYS A 189 8.77 -20.35 -9.64
CA LYS A 189 8.35 -21.52 -10.43
C LYS A 189 8.72 -22.86 -9.80
N ALA A 190 9.56 -22.84 -8.75
CA ALA A 190 10.05 -24.06 -8.13
C ALA A 190 8.92 -24.90 -7.52
N LYS A 191 8.97 -26.22 -7.77
CA LYS A 191 7.98 -27.18 -7.27
C LYS A 191 8.66 -28.32 -6.52
N GLU A 192 7.91 -28.89 -5.56
CA GLU A 192 8.14 -30.21 -4.98
C GLU A 192 6.94 -31.11 -5.33
N GLY A 193 7.15 -32.06 -6.26
CA GLY A 193 6.04 -32.77 -6.91
C GLY A 193 5.16 -31.78 -7.70
N GLU A 194 3.87 -31.79 -7.45
CA GLU A 194 2.91 -30.89 -8.10
C GLU A 194 2.71 -29.55 -7.35
N VAL A 195 3.31 -29.37 -6.17
CA VAL A 195 3.09 -28.21 -5.32
C VAL A 195 4.20 -27.17 -5.50
N PHE A 196 3.84 -25.93 -5.75
CA PHE A 196 4.79 -24.83 -5.76
C PHE A 196 5.34 -24.57 -4.34
N ILE A 197 6.66 -24.47 -4.25
CA ILE A 197 7.33 -24.27 -2.95
C ILE A 197 6.90 -22.93 -2.31
N CYS A 198 6.72 -21.89 -3.13
CA CYS A 198 6.26 -20.58 -2.68
C CYS A 198 4.88 -20.62 -2.00
N ASP A 199 3.98 -21.54 -2.35
CA ASP A 199 2.65 -21.62 -1.74
C ASP A 199 2.70 -22.03 -0.26
N LYS A 200 3.79 -22.70 0.14
CA LYS A 200 4.08 -23.11 1.52
C LYS A 200 5.06 -22.17 2.24
N ALA A 201 5.31 -20.99 1.66
CA ALA A 201 6.28 -20.04 2.22
C ALA A 201 6.03 -19.78 3.71
N TYR A 202 7.07 -19.93 4.50
CA TYR A 202 7.12 -19.44 5.87
C TYR A 202 7.63 -18.00 5.88
N ALA A 203 6.88 -17.09 6.49
CA ALA A 203 7.30 -15.71 6.71
C ALA A 203 7.97 -15.59 8.10
N ASP A 204 9.29 -15.43 8.14
CA ASP A 204 10.03 -15.20 9.38
C ASP A 204 9.92 -13.72 9.79
N MET A 205 8.92 -13.41 10.60
CA MET A 205 8.64 -12.04 11.07
C MET A 205 9.69 -11.50 12.06
N ASN A 206 10.68 -12.30 12.47
CA ASN A 206 11.82 -11.80 13.24
C ASN A 206 12.90 -11.15 12.36
N LYS A 207 12.76 -11.25 11.05
CA LYS A 207 13.65 -10.62 10.07
C LYS A 207 13.19 -9.20 9.73
N LYS A 208 14.16 -8.35 9.38
CA LYS A 208 13.92 -6.94 9.02
C LYS A 208 13.79 -6.71 7.51
N GLY A 209 13.49 -7.76 6.76
CA GLY A 209 13.30 -7.71 5.32
C GLY A 209 11.97 -7.11 4.91
N TYR A 210 11.85 -6.87 3.61
CA TYR A 210 10.62 -6.42 2.98
C TYR A 210 9.69 -7.61 2.71
N ARG A 211 8.39 -7.38 2.82
CA ARG A 211 7.35 -8.38 2.65
C ARG A 211 6.04 -7.77 2.14
N LEU A 212 5.09 -8.61 1.76
CA LEU A 212 3.70 -8.20 1.63
C LEU A 212 3.13 -7.85 3.02
N PRO A 213 2.19 -6.92 3.13
CA PRO A 213 1.41 -6.76 4.35
C PRO A 213 0.56 -8.02 4.58
N THR A 214 0.27 -8.33 5.84
CA THR A 214 -0.85 -9.23 6.14
C THR A 214 -2.17 -8.50 5.85
N GLU A 215 -3.25 -9.24 5.65
CA GLU A 215 -4.55 -8.63 5.39
C GLU A 215 -5.01 -7.70 6.53
N ALA A 216 -4.74 -8.09 7.77
CA ALA A 216 -5.07 -7.28 8.94
C ALA A 216 -4.22 -6.00 9.02
N GLU A 217 -2.95 -6.05 8.69
CA GLU A 217 -2.08 -4.86 8.58
C GLU A 217 -2.56 -3.93 7.47
N TRP A 218 -2.87 -4.49 6.29
CA TRP A 218 -3.39 -3.72 5.17
C TRP A 218 -4.68 -2.99 5.53
N GLU A 219 -5.67 -3.71 6.11
CA GLU A 219 -6.96 -3.13 6.47
C GLU A 219 -6.83 -2.07 7.56
N TYR A 220 -6.00 -2.32 8.58
CA TYR A 220 -5.76 -1.33 9.63
C TYR A 220 -5.15 -0.05 9.05
N ALA A 221 -4.14 -0.15 8.22
CA ALA A 221 -3.50 0.99 7.57
C ALA A 221 -4.46 1.75 6.63
N ALA A 222 -5.30 1.03 5.88
CA ALA A 222 -6.29 1.64 4.98
C ALA A 222 -7.39 2.42 5.74
N ARG A 223 -7.73 1.99 6.96
CA ARG A 223 -8.88 2.49 7.72
C ARG A 223 -8.55 3.44 8.86
N TRP A 224 -7.32 3.51 9.29
CA TRP A 224 -6.93 4.30 10.47
C TRP A 224 -7.28 5.78 10.30
N GLN A 225 -7.93 6.39 11.33
CA GLN A 225 -8.40 7.77 11.33
C GLN A 225 -7.82 8.60 12.49
N GLY A 226 -6.99 8.02 13.36
CA GLY A 226 -6.53 8.70 14.58
C GLY A 226 -7.70 9.07 15.51
N SER A 227 -7.81 10.33 15.84
CA SER A 227 -8.93 10.87 16.63
C SER A 227 -10.08 11.42 15.78
N ASN A 228 -9.97 11.36 14.43
CA ASN A 228 -11.03 11.84 13.54
C ASN A 228 -12.20 10.87 13.56
N THR A 229 -13.41 11.38 13.80
CA THR A 229 -14.66 10.60 13.82
C THR A 229 -15.50 10.79 12.56
N GLU A 230 -15.05 11.61 11.61
CA GLU A 230 -15.76 11.81 10.35
C GLU A 230 -15.71 10.52 9.52
N ASN A 231 -16.86 9.99 9.14
CA ASN A 231 -16.98 8.72 8.40
C ASN A 231 -16.24 7.54 9.05
N ALA A 232 -16.20 7.51 10.38
CA ALA A 232 -15.48 6.51 11.17
C ALA A 232 -16.39 5.76 12.15
N VAL A 233 -15.87 4.63 12.65
CA VAL A 233 -16.47 3.81 13.69
C VAL A 233 -15.39 3.48 14.71
N GLN A 234 -15.76 3.47 15.99
CA GLN A 234 -14.88 3.12 17.09
C GLN A 234 -14.70 1.60 17.19
N TYR A 235 -13.44 1.14 17.22
CA TYR A 235 -13.01 -0.25 17.34
C TYR A 235 -12.08 -0.39 18.56
N GLY A 236 -12.63 -0.48 19.77
CA GLY A 236 -11.85 -0.34 21.00
C GLY A 236 -11.31 1.09 21.13
N ASP A 237 -10.00 1.25 21.19
CA ASP A 237 -9.34 2.55 21.36
C ASP A 237 -9.04 3.28 20.04
N VAL A 238 -9.38 2.69 18.89
CA VAL A 238 -9.05 3.24 17.56
C VAL A 238 -10.30 3.58 16.76
N CYS A 239 -10.25 4.70 16.02
CA CYS A 239 -11.26 5.07 15.03
C CYS A 239 -10.82 4.57 13.64
N LEU A 240 -11.70 3.84 12.98
CA LEU A 240 -11.46 3.27 11.66
C LEU A 240 -12.53 3.75 10.68
N THR A 241 -12.12 4.09 9.44
CA THR A 241 -13.04 4.40 8.33
C THR A 241 -14.11 3.32 8.20
N LYS A 242 -15.34 3.71 7.91
CA LYS A 242 -16.45 2.78 7.65
C LYS A 242 -16.10 1.83 6.50
N LEU A 243 -16.51 0.57 6.65
CA LEU A 243 -16.21 -0.50 5.68
C LEU A 243 -16.77 -0.22 4.26
N ASN A 244 -17.80 0.59 4.14
CA ASN A 244 -18.46 0.94 2.87
C ASN A 244 -17.88 2.19 2.19
N SER A 245 -16.68 2.60 2.56
CA SER A 245 -16.01 3.78 2.03
C SER A 245 -14.64 3.43 1.49
N ALA A 246 -14.13 4.24 0.58
CA ALA A 246 -12.74 4.16 0.15
C ALA A 246 -11.82 4.72 1.25
N SER A 247 -10.55 4.33 1.25
CA SER A 247 -9.54 4.81 2.19
C SER A 247 -9.37 6.33 2.08
N GLY A 248 -9.52 7.04 3.20
CA GLY A 248 -9.43 8.50 3.24
C GLY A 248 -10.67 9.25 2.72
N ALA A 249 -11.72 8.54 2.26
CA ALA A 249 -12.98 9.16 1.86
C ALA A 249 -13.79 9.64 3.07
N LYS A 250 -14.44 10.78 2.92
CA LYS A 250 -15.29 11.39 3.97
C LYS A 250 -16.72 10.89 3.95
N ASP A 251 -17.06 10.04 2.99
CA ASP A 251 -18.40 9.48 2.82
C ASP A 251 -18.31 8.08 2.18
N LYS A 252 -19.47 7.41 2.03
CA LYS A 252 -19.60 6.08 1.44
C LYS A 252 -19.22 6.06 -0.06
N TRP A 253 -19.03 4.86 -0.60
CA TRP A 253 -18.51 4.59 -1.94
C TRP A 253 -19.31 5.21 -3.11
N ASP A 254 -20.61 5.47 -2.95
CA ASP A 254 -21.51 5.96 -4.01
C ASP A 254 -21.60 7.51 -4.08
N THR A 255 -20.64 8.19 -3.49
CA THR A 255 -20.52 9.66 -3.53
C THR A 255 -19.28 10.12 -4.29
N ALA A 256 -19.18 11.41 -4.57
CA ALA A 256 -18.02 12.01 -5.25
C ALA A 256 -16.70 11.82 -4.47
N GLU A 257 -16.76 11.60 -3.14
CA GLU A 257 -15.59 11.42 -2.28
C GLU A 257 -14.70 10.25 -2.73
N THR A 258 -15.29 9.16 -3.28
CA THR A 258 -14.48 8.06 -3.81
C THR A 258 -13.56 8.52 -4.93
N GLY A 259 -14.01 9.43 -5.80
CA GLY A 259 -13.18 9.97 -6.89
C GLY A 259 -12.01 10.84 -6.42
N GLU A 260 -12.08 11.42 -5.21
CA GLU A 260 -11.01 12.21 -4.64
C GLU A 260 -9.83 11.37 -4.13
N VAL A 261 -10.08 10.09 -3.77
CA VAL A 261 -9.13 9.21 -3.10
C VAL A 261 -8.76 7.96 -3.90
N ALA A 262 -9.48 7.66 -4.99
CA ALA A 262 -9.33 6.43 -5.75
C ALA A 262 -9.40 6.64 -7.27
N TRP A 263 -8.56 5.90 -8.00
CA TRP A 263 -8.70 5.66 -9.43
C TRP A 263 -9.52 4.38 -9.64
N TYR A 264 -10.71 4.48 -10.22
CA TYR A 264 -11.61 3.36 -10.47
C TYR A 264 -12.28 3.51 -11.85
N ASN A 265 -13.06 2.55 -12.29
CA ASN A 265 -13.68 2.52 -13.63
C ASN A 265 -14.36 3.83 -14.04
N GLY A 266 -14.97 4.55 -13.08
CA GLY A 266 -15.71 5.79 -13.37
C GLY A 266 -14.80 7.00 -13.65
N ASN A 267 -13.51 6.97 -13.34
CA ASN A 267 -12.62 8.12 -13.48
C ASN A 267 -11.18 7.79 -13.94
N SER A 268 -10.85 6.50 -14.14
CA SER A 268 -9.50 6.05 -14.46
C SER A 268 -9.11 6.19 -15.94
N GLU A 269 -10.04 6.57 -16.82
CA GLU A 269 -9.80 6.55 -18.26
C GLU A 269 -9.36 5.18 -18.80
N SER A 270 -9.83 4.10 -18.15
CA SER A 270 -9.54 2.70 -18.49
C SER A 270 -8.04 2.32 -18.40
N LYS A 271 -7.30 2.90 -17.45
CA LYS A 271 -5.86 2.63 -17.23
C LYS A 271 -5.46 2.86 -15.79
N THR A 272 -4.26 2.36 -15.43
CA THR A 272 -3.52 2.76 -14.23
C THR A 272 -3.01 4.20 -14.36
N HIS A 273 -2.69 4.80 -13.23
CA HIS A 273 -2.11 6.14 -13.12
C HIS A 273 -0.83 6.10 -12.28
N PRO A 274 0.06 7.11 -12.39
CA PRO A 274 1.18 7.25 -11.49
C PRO A 274 0.74 7.22 -10.03
N VAL A 275 1.49 6.50 -9.20
CA VAL A 275 1.15 6.37 -7.77
C VAL A 275 1.18 7.72 -7.05
N GLY A 276 0.31 7.93 -6.09
CA GLY A 276 0.28 9.11 -5.24
C GLY A 276 -0.45 10.32 -5.81
N GLU A 277 -1.17 10.19 -6.92
CA GLU A 277 -1.90 11.32 -7.51
C GLU A 277 -3.22 11.63 -6.79
N LYS A 278 -3.84 10.65 -6.14
CA LYS A 278 -5.06 10.84 -5.35
C LYS A 278 -4.75 11.25 -3.91
N ARG A 279 -5.73 11.88 -3.25
CA ARG A 279 -5.61 12.31 -1.86
C ARG A 279 -5.30 11.13 -0.94
N ALA A 280 -4.27 11.30 -0.10
CA ALA A 280 -3.87 10.32 0.90
C ALA A 280 -4.93 10.17 2.01
N ASN A 281 -4.89 9.02 2.70
CA ASN A 281 -5.66 8.81 3.93
C ASN A 281 -5.01 9.53 5.14
N ALA A 282 -5.57 9.33 6.34
CA ALA A 282 -5.11 9.99 7.56
C ALA A 282 -3.67 9.63 7.98
N LEU A 283 -3.12 8.51 7.49
CA LEU A 283 -1.73 8.11 7.70
C LEU A 283 -0.78 8.67 6.63
N GLY A 284 -1.29 9.36 5.60
CA GLY A 284 -0.49 9.80 4.45
C GLY A 284 -0.25 8.70 3.43
N LEU A 285 -1.02 7.60 3.46
CA LEU A 285 -0.95 6.51 2.48
C LEU A 285 -1.83 6.85 1.28
N HIS A 286 -1.30 6.66 0.08
CA HIS A 286 -2.00 6.84 -1.18
C HIS A 286 -2.41 5.49 -1.77
N ASP A 287 -3.41 5.51 -2.63
CA ASP A 287 -3.85 4.41 -3.47
C ASP A 287 -4.21 3.12 -2.70
N MET A 288 -4.56 3.26 -1.39
CA MET A 288 -5.13 2.16 -0.60
C MET A 288 -6.53 1.77 -1.12
N SER A 289 -7.04 2.50 -2.08
CA SER A 289 -8.31 2.27 -2.80
C SER A 289 -8.13 2.66 -4.24
N GLY A 290 -8.46 1.75 -5.16
CA GLY A 290 -8.32 1.96 -6.61
C GLY A 290 -6.89 1.79 -7.12
N ASN A 291 -6.61 2.28 -8.29
CA ASN A 291 -5.42 2.10 -9.10
C ASN A 291 -5.17 0.62 -9.40
N VAL A 292 -4.54 -0.15 -8.50
CA VAL A 292 -4.45 -1.61 -8.64
C VAL A 292 -4.91 -2.32 -7.37
N TRP A 293 -5.47 -3.51 -7.51
CA TRP A 293 -5.62 -4.45 -6.42
C TRP A 293 -4.25 -4.78 -5.84
N GLU A 294 -4.18 -4.99 -4.53
CA GLU A 294 -2.92 -5.23 -3.83
C GLU A 294 -2.89 -6.60 -3.18
N TRP A 295 -1.92 -7.41 -3.56
CA TRP A 295 -1.66 -8.68 -2.91
C TRP A 295 -1.34 -8.51 -1.42
N CYS A 296 -2.03 -9.32 -0.58
CA CYS A 296 -1.68 -9.56 0.82
C CYS A 296 -1.00 -10.93 0.97
N PHE A 297 -0.33 -11.14 2.11
CA PHE A 297 0.34 -12.42 2.38
C PHE A 297 -0.66 -13.58 2.59
N ASP A 298 -1.81 -13.28 3.14
CA ASP A 298 -2.78 -14.24 3.67
C ASP A 298 -3.41 -15.15 2.60
N TRP A 299 -3.67 -16.41 2.96
CA TRP A 299 -4.65 -17.22 2.29
C TRP A 299 -6.06 -16.74 2.64
N TYR A 300 -6.93 -16.68 1.65
CA TYR A 300 -8.33 -16.31 1.86
C TYR A 300 -9.06 -17.42 2.62
N ASP A 301 -9.76 -17.03 3.69
CA ASP A 301 -10.63 -17.88 4.46
C ASP A 301 -11.71 -17.05 5.15
N THR A 302 -12.69 -17.74 5.73
CA THR A 302 -13.69 -17.14 6.61
C THR A 302 -13.02 -16.60 7.86
N ILE A 303 -13.33 -15.36 8.21
CA ILE A 303 -12.77 -14.72 9.40
C ILE A 303 -13.50 -15.22 10.65
N ALA A 304 -12.78 -15.89 11.54
CA ALA A 304 -13.32 -16.40 12.80
C ALA A 304 -13.40 -15.29 13.87
N ALA A 305 -14.43 -15.36 14.72
CA ALA A 305 -14.61 -14.50 15.89
C ALA A 305 -13.71 -14.99 17.04
N GLU A 306 -12.42 -14.64 17.01
CA GLU A 306 -11.40 -15.09 17.97
C GLU A 306 -10.40 -13.97 18.31
N ASN A 307 -9.63 -14.17 19.38
CA ASN A 307 -8.54 -13.24 19.72
C ASN A 307 -7.25 -13.70 19.07
N VAL A 308 -6.63 -12.83 18.28
CA VAL A 308 -5.41 -13.13 17.54
C VAL A 308 -4.37 -12.01 17.67
N THR A 309 -3.10 -12.38 17.57
CA THR A 309 -1.97 -11.44 17.54
C THR A 309 -1.19 -11.66 16.25
N ASP A 310 -0.95 -10.57 15.52
CA ASP A 310 -0.22 -10.54 14.25
C ASP A 310 -0.66 -11.67 13.29
N PRO A 311 -1.97 -11.77 12.95
CA PRO A 311 -2.48 -12.85 12.13
C PRO A 311 -1.88 -12.80 10.72
N GLN A 312 -1.58 -13.98 10.16
CA GLN A 312 -1.02 -14.16 8.82
C GLN A 312 -1.98 -14.96 7.90
N GLY A 313 -3.26 -14.98 8.23
CA GLY A 313 -4.27 -15.73 7.49
C GLY A 313 -4.29 -17.22 7.83
N ALA A 314 -5.04 -17.98 7.05
CA ALA A 314 -5.13 -19.43 7.17
C ALA A 314 -3.85 -20.11 6.68
N ALA A 315 -3.64 -21.37 7.09
CA ALA A 315 -2.48 -22.18 6.64
C ALA A 315 -2.55 -22.57 5.16
N SER A 316 -3.76 -22.58 4.59
CA SER A 316 -4.04 -22.85 3.17
C SER A 316 -5.40 -22.26 2.82
N GLY A 317 -5.69 -22.08 1.55
CA GLY A 317 -6.95 -21.53 1.08
C GLY A 317 -7.15 -21.71 -0.42
N PRO A 318 -8.29 -21.27 -0.97
CA PRO A 318 -8.58 -21.35 -2.41
C PRO A 318 -7.73 -20.38 -3.21
N GLY A 319 -7.34 -19.25 -2.63
CA GLY A 319 -6.53 -18.21 -3.25
C GLY A 319 -5.88 -17.30 -2.22
N ARG A 320 -4.96 -16.47 -2.69
CA ARG A 320 -4.34 -15.42 -1.89
C ARG A 320 -5.22 -14.18 -1.89
N VAL A 321 -5.26 -13.50 -0.74
CA VAL A 321 -6.04 -12.28 -0.57
C VAL A 321 -5.47 -11.15 -1.40
N TYR A 322 -6.34 -10.38 -2.04
CA TYR A 322 -6.04 -9.05 -2.55
C TYR A 322 -7.09 -8.02 -2.11
N ARG A 323 -6.70 -6.77 -2.02
CA ARG A 323 -7.49 -5.70 -1.40
C ARG A 323 -7.44 -4.41 -2.22
N GLY A 324 -8.40 -3.51 -1.99
CA GLY A 324 -8.35 -2.11 -2.40
C GLY A 324 -9.15 -1.74 -3.64
N GLY A 325 -9.50 -2.66 -4.50
CA GLY A 325 -10.10 -2.33 -5.80
C GLY A 325 -9.06 -1.89 -6.83
N SER A 326 -9.48 -1.58 -8.04
CA SER A 326 -8.57 -1.16 -9.10
C SER A 326 -9.19 -0.20 -10.11
N TRP A 327 -8.39 0.32 -11.02
CA TRP A 327 -8.79 1.19 -12.13
C TRP A 327 -9.91 0.60 -13.00
N TYR A 328 -10.02 -0.72 -13.04
CA TYR A 328 -10.97 -1.44 -13.89
C TYR A 328 -12.32 -1.70 -13.21
N TYR A 329 -12.36 -1.74 -11.87
CA TYR A 329 -13.55 -2.09 -11.09
C TYR A 329 -14.37 -0.86 -10.69
N PHE A 330 -15.62 -1.10 -10.25
CA PHE A 330 -16.53 -0.04 -9.82
C PHE A 330 -16.16 0.52 -8.44
N ALA A 331 -16.68 1.70 -8.11
CA ALA A 331 -16.42 2.38 -6.85
C ALA A 331 -16.67 1.53 -5.60
N TYR A 332 -17.69 0.66 -5.60
CA TYR A 332 -17.97 -0.22 -4.46
C TYR A 332 -16.86 -1.26 -4.20
N ASN A 333 -16.11 -1.67 -5.22
CA ASN A 333 -14.95 -2.56 -5.04
C ASN A 333 -13.76 -1.84 -4.38
N CYS A 334 -13.70 -0.51 -4.45
CA CYS A 334 -12.66 0.30 -3.81
C CYS A 334 -12.92 0.53 -2.31
N THR A 335 -13.94 -0.10 -1.73
CA THR A 335 -14.21 0.03 -0.29
C THR A 335 -13.21 -0.74 0.56
N VAL A 336 -12.85 -0.15 1.70
CA VAL A 336 -11.86 -0.74 2.63
C VAL A 336 -12.34 -2.02 3.32
N GLY A 337 -13.64 -2.32 3.24
CA GLY A 337 -14.21 -3.58 3.74
C GLY A 337 -14.15 -4.72 2.72
N GLY A 338 -14.00 -4.40 1.42
CA GLY A 338 -13.98 -5.37 0.34
C GLY A 338 -12.77 -6.31 0.42
N ARG A 339 -13.02 -7.63 0.36
CA ARG A 339 -12.02 -8.71 0.37
C ARG A 339 -12.26 -9.60 -0.83
N ASP A 340 -11.21 -10.00 -1.51
CA ASP A 340 -11.33 -10.97 -2.59
C ASP A 340 -10.07 -11.83 -2.68
N ASN A 341 -10.07 -12.86 -3.54
CA ASN A 341 -8.94 -13.77 -3.68
C ASN A 341 -8.87 -14.37 -5.08
N VAL A 342 -7.67 -14.76 -5.43
CA VAL A 342 -7.42 -15.49 -6.67
C VAL A 342 -6.23 -16.43 -6.48
N SER A 343 -6.06 -17.38 -7.38
CA SER A 343 -4.94 -18.33 -7.33
C SER A 343 -3.58 -17.60 -7.23
N PRO A 344 -2.60 -18.11 -6.45
CA PRO A 344 -1.30 -17.46 -6.26
C PRO A 344 -0.44 -17.38 -7.54
N ASP A 345 -0.85 -17.99 -8.65
CA ASP A 345 -0.23 -17.89 -9.97
C ASP A 345 -0.99 -16.96 -10.94
N ASP A 346 -2.16 -16.47 -10.56
CA ASP A 346 -2.88 -15.48 -11.35
C ASP A 346 -2.17 -14.11 -11.35
N TRP A 347 -2.39 -13.39 -12.40
CA TRP A 347 -1.83 -12.07 -12.64
C TRP A 347 -2.79 -11.23 -13.51
N GLY A 348 -2.77 -9.92 -13.37
CA GLY A 348 -3.66 -9.01 -14.10
C GLY A 348 -3.05 -7.64 -14.34
N SER A 349 -3.56 -6.91 -15.33
CA SER A 349 -3.16 -5.53 -15.62
C SER A 349 -3.67 -4.51 -14.57
N ASP A 350 -4.37 -5.01 -13.58
CA ASP A 350 -5.01 -4.28 -12.49
C ASP A 350 -4.65 -4.84 -11.11
N LEU A 351 -3.60 -5.68 -11.05
CA LEU A 351 -3.15 -6.37 -9.83
C LEU A 351 -1.66 -6.13 -9.59
N GLY A 352 -1.36 -5.47 -8.48
CA GLY A 352 -0.03 -5.11 -8.02
C GLY A 352 0.15 -5.40 -6.53
N PHE A 353 0.99 -4.63 -5.83
CA PHE A 353 1.23 -4.79 -4.40
C PHE A 353 1.91 -3.57 -3.78
N ARG A 354 1.89 -3.50 -2.46
CA ARG A 354 2.75 -2.61 -1.66
C ARG A 354 3.60 -3.38 -0.68
N LEU A 355 4.64 -2.75 -0.15
CA LEU A 355 5.55 -3.36 0.81
C LEU A 355 5.12 -3.12 2.25
N ALA A 356 5.48 -4.06 3.12
CA ALA A 356 5.55 -3.87 4.56
C ALA A 356 6.90 -4.38 5.09
N TRP A 357 7.28 -4.02 6.33
CA TRP A 357 8.38 -4.62 7.06
C TRP A 357 8.29 -4.31 8.55
N CYS A 358 8.96 -5.13 9.38
CA CYS A 358 9.05 -4.93 10.83
C CYS A 358 10.35 -4.18 11.17
N PRO A 359 10.30 -3.10 11.97
CA PRO A 359 11.46 -2.26 12.32
C PRO A 359 12.50 -2.97 13.21
#